data_3c545b087efa50e7222a02bf1c8f1dd5
#
_entry.id   3c545b087efa50e7222a02bf1c8f1dd5
#
_cell.length_a   1.000
_cell.length_b   1.000
_cell.length_c   1.000
_cell.angle_alpha   90.00
_cell.angle_beta   90.00
_cell.angle_gamma   90.00
#
_symmetry.space_group_name_H-M   'P 1'
#
loop_
_entity.id
_entity.type
_entity.pdbx_description
1 polymer ?
#
loop_
_entity_poly.entity_id
_entity_poly.type
_entity_poly.pdbx_seq_one_letter_code
_entity_poly.pdbx_strand_id
1 'polypeptide(L)'
;MANGFGSFYVGSSGLKNSQNALNTTANNMANVNTTGYVRQQVRFSDKHYITRNNPTAGTNIQQSGLGVSVSDVAHVRDIFLDKSYRQENGRKGLLLDTLQHHIICGGYHAGDERC
;
A
#
# COMPACT_ATOMS: atom_id res chain seq x y z
N MET A 1 31.50 28.75 4.31
CA MET A 1 31.91 27.62 3.48
C MET A 1 30.69 26.73 3.26
N ALA A 2 30.18 26.68 2.04
CA ALA A 2 29.10 25.79 1.68
C ALA A 2 29.60 24.37 1.91
N ASN A 3 28.85 23.60 2.71
CA ASN A 3 29.24 22.23 3.06
C ASN A 3 29.16 21.35 1.80
N GLY A 4 30.31 21.10 1.14
CA GLY A 4 30.40 20.16 0.04
C GLY A 4 29.88 18.75 0.40
N PHE A 5 29.88 18.40 1.67
CA PHE A 5 29.29 17.17 2.20
C PHE A 5 27.74 17.19 2.22
N GLY A 6 27.09 18.36 2.22
CA GLY A 6 25.63 18.43 2.20
C GLY A 6 25.04 17.91 0.90
N SER A 7 25.63 18.26 -0.24
CA SER A 7 25.20 17.75 -1.55
C SER A 7 25.44 16.24 -1.69
N PHE A 8 26.54 15.74 -1.15
CA PHE A 8 26.83 14.32 -1.10
C PHE A 8 25.79 13.55 -0.26
N TYR A 9 25.42 14.10 0.89
CA TYR A 9 24.37 13.52 1.74
C TYR A 9 23.03 13.45 1.03
N VAL A 10 22.63 14.51 0.32
CA VAL A 10 21.40 14.55 -0.48
C VAL A 10 21.42 13.47 -1.58
N GLY A 11 22.54 13.38 -2.32
CA GLY A 11 22.72 12.36 -3.35
C GLY A 11 22.68 10.94 -2.80
N SER A 12 23.37 10.69 -1.68
CA SER A 12 23.37 9.38 -1.00
C SER A 12 21.97 8.99 -0.51
N SER A 13 21.22 9.95 0.05
CA SER A 13 19.83 9.70 0.49
C SER A 13 18.91 9.34 -0.67
N GLY A 14 19.03 10.03 -1.80
CA GLY A 14 18.29 9.73 -3.03
C GLY A 14 18.59 8.34 -3.57
N LEU A 15 19.88 7.99 -3.64
CA LEU A 15 20.31 6.66 -4.10
C LEU A 15 19.77 5.53 -3.21
N LYS A 16 19.89 5.67 -1.88
CA LYS A 16 19.38 4.69 -0.92
C LYS A 16 17.87 4.50 -1.03
N ASN A 17 17.12 5.59 -1.20
CA ASN A 17 15.68 5.52 -1.36
C ASN A 17 15.27 4.91 -2.70
N SER A 18 16.02 5.17 -3.77
CA SER A 18 15.83 4.51 -5.06
C SER A 18 16.08 3.00 -4.98
N GLN A 19 17.10 2.55 -4.25
CA GLN A 19 17.32 1.14 -4.00
C GLN A 19 16.16 0.48 -3.25
N ASN A 20 15.59 1.15 -2.25
CA ASN A 20 14.41 0.66 -1.53
C ASN A 20 13.19 0.53 -2.45
N ALA A 21 12.99 1.50 -3.35
CA ALA A 21 11.92 1.42 -4.34
C ALA A 21 12.12 0.27 -5.34
N LEU A 22 13.35 0.05 -5.79
CA LEU A 22 13.70 -1.08 -6.66
C LEU A 22 13.45 -2.42 -5.96
N ASN A 23 13.84 -2.55 -4.69
CA ASN A 23 13.58 -3.76 -3.90
C ASN A 23 12.08 -4.04 -3.77
N THR A 24 11.26 -3.00 -3.53
CA THR A 24 9.80 -3.15 -3.49
C THR A 24 9.23 -3.56 -4.84
N THR A 25 9.74 -2.99 -5.93
CA THR A 25 9.32 -3.36 -7.29
C THR A 25 9.71 -4.79 -7.61
N ALA A 26 10.92 -5.22 -7.26
CA ALA A 26 11.39 -6.59 -7.45
C ALA A 26 10.52 -7.59 -6.65
N ASN A 27 10.15 -7.24 -5.42
CA ASN A 27 9.24 -8.04 -4.60
C ASN A 27 7.84 -8.15 -5.22
N ASN A 28 7.31 -7.06 -5.76
CA ASN A 28 6.04 -7.06 -6.48
C ASN A 28 6.10 -7.97 -7.72
N MET A 29 7.20 -7.92 -8.45
CA MET A 29 7.41 -8.75 -9.66
C MET A 29 7.54 -10.23 -9.30
N ALA A 30 8.29 -10.55 -8.25
CA ALA A 30 8.44 -11.93 -7.77
C ALA A 30 7.12 -12.56 -7.34
N ASN A 31 6.20 -11.76 -6.82
CA ASN A 31 4.91 -12.22 -6.28
C ASN A 31 3.72 -11.98 -7.23
N VAL A 32 3.96 -11.66 -8.51
CA VAL A 32 2.88 -11.34 -9.46
C VAL A 32 1.88 -12.48 -9.63
N ASN A 33 2.32 -13.72 -9.52
CA ASN A 33 1.48 -14.92 -9.65
C ASN A 33 1.03 -15.49 -8.28
N THR A 34 1.38 -14.84 -7.17
CA THR A 34 0.99 -15.30 -5.83
C THR A 34 -0.45 -14.92 -5.54
N THR A 35 -1.29 -15.92 -5.30
CA THR A 35 -2.72 -15.69 -5.00
C THR A 35 -2.89 -14.86 -3.72
N GLY A 36 -3.64 -13.77 -3.80
CA GLY A 36 -3.90 -12.88 -2.67
C GLY A 36 -2.80 -11.84 -2.40
N TYR A 37 -1.75 -11.81 -3.21
CA TYR A 37 -0.73 -10.78 -3.08
C TYR A 37 -1.27 -9.41 -3.51
N VAL A 38 -0.96 -8.39 -2.72
CA VAL A 38 -1.34 -7.00 -3.00
C VAL A 38 -0.08 -6.18 -3.27
N ARG A 39 -0.06 -5.53 -4.44
CA ARG A 39 1.06 -4.69 -4.87
C ARG A 39 1.38 -3.60 -3.85
N GLN A 40 2.65 -3.47 -3.51
CA GLN A 40 3.17 -2.42 -2.65
C GLN A 40 3.67 -1.24 -3.49
N GLN A 41 3.42 -0.04 -3.04
CA GLN A 41 3.90 1.20 -3.65
C GLN A 41 4.62 2.03 -2.61
N VAL A 42 5.87 2.40 -2.90
CA VAL A 42 6.66 3.31 -2.09
C VAL A 42 6.25 4.73 -2.37
N ARG A 43 5.95 5.48 -1.33
CA ARG A 43 5.71 6.93 -1.39
C ARG A 43 6.91 7.66 -0.85
N PHE A 44 7.42 8.60 -1.63
CA PHE A 44 8.51 9.46 -1.23
C PHE A 44 7.96 10.76 -0.63
N SER A 45 8.69 11.31 0.33
CA SER A 45 8.49 12.67 0.81
C SER A 45 9.84 13.38 0.92
N ASP A 46 9.80 14.68 0.93
CA ASP A 46 10.96 15.50 1.22
C ASP A 46 11.34 15.40 2.70
N LYS A 47 12.64 15.51 2.98
CA LYS A 47 13.13 15.70 4.35
C LYS A 47 13.04 17.17 4.72
N HIS A 48 12.96 17.41 6.04
CA HIS A 48 12.95 18.77 6.57
C HIS A 48 14.09 19.62 6.03
N TYR A 49 13.80 20.90 5.78
CA TYR A 49 14.78 21.89 5.39
C TYR A 49 15.53 22.40 6.61
N ILE A 50 16.85 22.58 6.48
CA ILE A 50 17.63 23.31 7.47
C ILE A 50 17.57 24.79 7.10
N THR A 51 16.95 25.59 7.97
CA THR A 51 16.91 27.04 7.84
C THR A 51 18.07 27.63 8.64
N ARG A 52 18.98 28.34 7.97
CA ARG A 52 20.04 29.09 8.60
C ARG A 52 19.69 30.58 8.57
N ASN A 53 19.45 31.13 9.74
CA ASN A 53 19.32 32.55 9.93
C ASN A 53 20.72 33.13 10.16
N ASN A 54 21.17 34.03 9.28
CA ASN A 54 22.43 34.75 9.46
C ASN A 54 22.11 36.10 10.08
N PRO A 55 22.34 36.34 11.38
CA PRO A 55 21.93 37.54 12.06
C PRO A 55 22.74 38.79 11.61
N THR A 56 23.82 38.60 10.88
CA THR A 56 24.72 39.69 10.46
C THR A 56 24.46 40.21 9.04
N ALA A 57 23.64 39.53 8.25
CA ALA A 57 23.50 39.82 6.80
C ALA A 57 22.02 40.07 6.40
N GLY A 58 21.29 40.90 7.16
CA GLY A 58 19.92 41.25 6.75
C GLY A 58 19.03 40.03 6.49
N THR A 59 17.99 40.17 5.74
CA THR A 59 16.92 39.20 5.49
C THR A 59 17.29 37.94 4.63
N ASN A 60 18.55 37.53 4.55
CA ASN A 60 18.95 36.34 3.81
C ASN A 60 18.74 35.08 4.63
N ILE A 61 17.54 34.49 4.51
CA ILE A 61 17.23 33.18 5.01
C ILE A 61 17.69 32.15 3.98
N GLN A 62 18.71 31.34 4.32
CA GLN A 62 19.18 30.29 3.46
C GLN A 62 18.53 28.96 3.91
N GLN A 63 17.74 28.37 3.04
CA GLN A 63 17.17 27.05 3.23
C GLN A 63 17.97 26.01 2.45
N SER A 64 18.38 24.95 3.12
CA SER A 64 19.06 23.80 2.52
C SER A 64 18.20 22.56 2.67
N GLY A 65 17.84 21.91 1.56
CA GLY A 65 17.10 20.65 1.55
C GLY A 65 17.99 19.49 2.01
N LEU A 66 17.42 18.55 2.74
CA LEU A 66 18.11 17.35 3.24
C LEU A 66 17.87 16.09 2.36
N GLY A 67 17.30 16.27 1.17
CA GLY A 67 17.03 15.17 0.25
C GLY A 67 15.67 14.54 0.45
N VAL A 68 15.56 13.25 0.13
CA VAL A 68 14.33 12.48 0.06
C VAL A 68 14.29 11.43 1.16
N SER A 69 13.10 11.15 1.68
CA SER A 69 12.83 10.01 2.58
C SER A 69 11.67 9.17 2.04
N VAL A 70 11.60 7.91 2.47
CA VAL A 70 10.39 7.10 2.29
C VAL A 70 9.39 7.51 3.36
N SER A 71 8.24 7.98 2.94
CA SER A 71 7.14 8.35 3.83
C SER A 71 6.38 7.12 4.29
N ASP A 72 6.00 6.28 3.32
CA ASP A 72 5.15 5.12 3.56
C ASP A 72 5.30 4.10 2.44
N VAL A 73 5.01 2.84 2.77
CA VAL A 73 4.86 1.74 1.80
C VAL A 73 3.40 1.30 1.83
N ALA A 74 2.62 1.84 0.91
CA ALA A 74 1.19 1.60 0.85
C ALA A 74 0.86 0.36 0.01
N HIS A 75 -0.08 -0.46 0.49
CA HIS A 75 -0.70 -1.50 -0.32
C HIS A 75 -1.76 -0.89 -1.24
N VAL A 76 -1.63 -1.12 -2.55
CA VAL A 76 -2.58 -0.61 -3.55
C VAL A 76 -3.80 -1.53 -3.58
N ARG A 77 -4.80 -1.20 -2.79
CA ARG A 77 -6.07 -1.91 -2.69
C ARG A 77 -7.23 -1.02 -3.09
N ASP A 78 -8.13 -1.55 -3.90
CA ASP A 78 -9.41 -0.91 -4.17
C ASP A 78 -10.46 -1.39 -3.16
N ILE A 79 -10.79 -0.52 -2.21
CA ILE A 79 -11.75 -0.80 -1.14
C ILE A 79 -13.15 -1.08 -1.70
N PHE A 80 -13.51 -0.45 -2.81
CA PHE A 80 -14.81 -0.62 -3.43
C PHE A 80 -14.95 -2.03 -4.04
N LEU A 81 -13.94 -2.46 -4.80
CA LEU A 81 -13.90 -3.81 -5.38
C LEU A 81 -13.85 -4.89 -4.30
N ASP A 82 -13.07 -4.69 -3.24
CA ASP A 82 -13.02 -5.61 -2.10
C ASP A 82 -14.41 -5.75 -1.43
N LYS A 83 -15.12 -4.65 -1.25
CA LYS A 83 -16.46 -4.66 -0.66
C LYS A 83 -17.47 -5.36 -1.55
N SER A 84 -17.46 -5.06 -2.85
CA SER A 84 -18.31 -5.69 -3.84
C SER A 84 -18.06 -7.20 -3.92
N TYR A 85 -16.79 -7.61 -3.97
CA TYR A 85 -16.42 -9.02 -3.98
C TYR A 85 -16.92 -9.78 -2.75
N ARG A 86 -16.78 -9.18 -1.56
CA ARG A 86 -17.28 -9.80 -0.31
C ARG A 86 -18.79 -9.93 -0.30
N GLN A 87 -19.52 -8.93 -0.81
CA GLN A 87 -20.96 -8.98 -0.92
C GLN A 87 -21.42 -10.09 -1.87
N GLU A 88 -20.82 -10.19 -3.05
CA GLU A 88 -21.16 -11.22 -4.03
C GLU A 88 -20.78 -12.63 -3.53
N ASN A 89 -19.65 -12.76 -2.86
CA ASN A 89 -19.24 -14.04 -2.28
C ASN A 89 -20.16 -14.48 -1.14
N GLY A 90 -20.63 -13.55 -0.30
CA GLY A 90 -21.65 -13.81 0.71
C GLY A 90 -23.00 -14.22 0.11
N ARG A 91 -23.44 -13.55 -0.96
CA ARG A 91 -24.67 -13.89 -1.69
C ARG A 91 -24.59 -15.27 -2.32
N LYS A 92 -23.44 -15.59 -2.93
CA LYS A 92 -23.16 -16.92 -3.48
C LYS A 92 -23.23 -18.02 -2.41
N GLY A 93 -22.66 -17.76 -1.23
CA GLY A 93 -22.73 -18.70 -0.09
C GLY A 93 -24.17 -18.96 0.36
N LEU A 94 -24.98 -17.91 0.51
CA LEU A 94 -26.40 -18.02 0.85
C LEU A 94 -27.19 -18.82 -0.18
N LEU A 95 -26.97 -18.58 -1.48
CA LEU A 95 -27.62 -19.32 -2.55
C LEU A 95 -27.25 -20.79 -2.56
N LEU A 96 -25.99 -21.11 -2.33
CA LEU A 96 -25.54 -22.50 -2.23
C LEU A 96 -26.17 -23.22 -1.03
N ASP A 97 -26.25 -22.56 0.12
CA ASP A 97 -26.85 -23.10 1.34
C ASP A 97 -28.36 -23.34 1.13
N THR A 98 -29.07 -22.39 0.56
CA THR A 98 -30.50 -22.55 0.25
C THR A 98 -30.77 -23.65 -0.76
N LEU A 99 -29.93 -23.79 -1.80
CA LEU A 99 -30.05 -24.88 -2.77
C LEU A 99 -29.77 -26.24 -2.13
N GLN A 100 -28.78 -26.32 -1.28
CA GLN A 100 -28.44 -27.55 -0.54
C GLN A 100 -29.57 -27.96 0.42
N HIS A 101 -30.14 -27.00 1.13
CA HIS A 101 -31.29 -27.22 1.98
C HIS A 101 -32.51 -27.71 1.18
N HIS A 102 -32.77 -27.11 0.02
CA HIS A 102 -33.86 -27.50 -0.85
C HIS A 102 -33.68 -28.90 -1.45
N ILE A 103 -32.44 -29.28 -1.77
CA ILE A 103 -32.12 -30.66 -2.24
C ILE A 103 -32.32 -31.67 -1.12
N ILE A 104 -31.90 -31.37 0.10
CA ILE A 104 -32.05 -32.23 1.25
C ILE A 104 -33.53 -32.40 1.61
N CYS A 105 -34.31 -31.30 1.65
CA CYS A 105 -35.75 -31.35 1.96
C CYS A 105 -36.59 -31.91 0.81
N GLY A 106 -36.21 -31.70 -0.47
CA GLY A 106 -36.91 -32.22 -1.63
C GLY A 106 -36.69 -33.72 -1.89
N GLY A 107 -35.67 -34.31 -1.27
CA GLY A 107 -35.37 -35.74 -1.37
C GLY A 107 -36.12 -36.64 -0.37
N TYR A 108 -36.77 -36.04 0.62
CA TYR A 108 -37.63 -36.79 1.54
C TYR A 108 -39.08 -36.73 1.06
N HIS A 109 -39.63 -37.90 0.75
CA HIS A 109 -41.06 -38.07 0.41
C HIS A 109 -41.95 -37.44 1.49
N ALA A 110 -43.05 -36.86 1.05
CA ALA A 110 -44.11 -36.26 1.86
C ALA A 110 -44.49 -37.17 3.07
N GLY A 111 -44.05 -36.82 4.25
CA GLY A 111 -44.37 -37.55 5.48
C GLY A 111 -43.53 -37.21 6.70
N ASP A 112 -42.42 -36.48 6.56
CA ASP A 112 -41.59 -36.13 7.72
C ASP A 112 -41.66 -34.59 7.95
N GLU A 113 -42.33 -34.22 9.06
CA GLU A 113 -42.57 -32.83 9.48
C GLU A 113 -41.32 -32.09 9.98
N ARG A 114 -40.10 -32.43 9.53
CA ARG A 114 -38.83 -31.88 10.03
C ARG A 114 -38.05 -31.07 9.00
N CYS A 115 -38.69 -30.41 8.04
CA CYS A 115 -38.08 -29.39 7.20
C CYS A 115 -38.58 -27.98 7.58
#